data_6b7eaf79162142e70740cfffd389b756
#
_entry.id   6b7eaf79162142e70740cfffd389b756
#
_cell.length_a   1.000
_cell.length_b   1.000
_cell.length_c   1.000
_cell.angle_alpha   90.00
_cell.angle_beta   90.00
_cell.angle_gamma   90.00
#
_symmetry.space_group_name_H-M   'P 1'
#
loop_
_entity.id
_entity.type
_entity.pdbx_description
1 polymer ?
#
loop_
_entity_poly.entity_id
_entity_poly.type
_entity_poly.pdbx_seq_one_letter_code
_entity_poly.pdbx_strand_id
1 'polypeptide(L)'
;LLRSLMNVRPPMPLSPEFLEVQDALLSTEREEKGVVDGDALPPTAGDPRLVLWQGDITRLRADAIVDADNSALLGCFAPCHGCIDNAIHSAAGLQLRAACAEIMRAQGHPEPAGRAKLTRAYNRPARYELHTVGPIVGRWVTWKDRRELAACYRSCLALAAEHDLRSVVFC
;
A
#
# COMPACT_ATOMS: atom_id res chain seq x y z
N LEU A 1 -14.97 14.79 5.49
CA LEU A 1 -14.64 15.81 4.48
C LEU A 1 -13.16 15.75 4.08
N LEU A 2 -12.21 15.81 5.02
CA LEU A 2 -10.77 15.82 4.69
C LEU A 2 -10.34 14.59 3.86
N ARG A 3 -10.66 13.36 4.31
CA ARG A 3 -10.35 12.13 3.57
C ARG A 3 -10.92 12.17 2.14
N SER A 4 -12.15 12.64 1.97
CA SER A 4 -12.77 12.80 0.65
C SER A 4 -11.98 13.74 -0.25
N LEU A 5 -11.51 14.88 0.28
CA LEU A 5 -10.68 15.84 -0.47
C LEU A 5 -9.31 15.25 -0.81
N MET A 6 -8.68 14.54 0.10
CA MET A 6 -7.41 13.84 -0.16
C MET A 6 -7.57 12.77 -1.26
N ASN A 7 -8.69 12.06 -1.29
CA ASN A 7 -8.93 11.04 -2.31
C ASN A 7 -9.04 11.63 -3.72
N VAL A 8 -9.73 12.76 -3.89
CA VAL A 8 -9.95 13.35 -5.22
C VAL A 8 -8.80 14.25 -5.70
N ARG A 9 -7.87 14.63 -4.83
CA ARG A 9 -6.77 15.49 -5.20
C ARG A 9 -5.81 14.76 -6.15
N PRO A 10 -5.57 15.27 -7.37
CA PRO A 10 -4.56 14.70 -8.27
C PRO A 10 -3.14 14.92 -7.73
N PRO A 11 -2.13 14.20 -8.25
CA PRO A 11 -0.74 14.43 -7.88
C PRO A 11 -0.31 15.83 -8.35
N MET A 12 -0.10 16.72 -7.38
CA MET A 12 0.30 18.12 -7.57
C MET A 12 1.42 18.42 -6.58
N PRO A 13 2.24 19.46 -6.86
CA PRO A 13 3.24 19.90 -5.89
C PRO A 13 2.61 20.18 -4.51
N LEU A 14 3.33 19.78 -3.48
CA LEU A 14 2.95 19.97 -2.08
C LEU A 14 3.93 20.95 -1.45
N SER A 15 3.42 21.99 -0.78
CA SER A 15 4.30 22.90 -0.06
C SER A 15 4.80 22.25 1.25
N PRO A 16 5.99 22.64 1.73
CA PRO A 16 6.51 22.16 3.02
C PRO A 16 5.54 22.41 4.18
N GLU A 17 4.90 23.56 4.23
CA GLU A 17 3.96 23.94 5.28
C GLU A 17 2.71 23.05 5.26
N PHE A 18 2.22 22.70 4.06
CA PHE A 18 1.10 21.75 3.95
C PHE A 18 1.51 20.37 4.45
N LEU A 19 2.70 19.91 4.09
CA LEU A 19 3.20 18.60 4.52
C LEU A 19 3.36 18.54 6.03
N GLU A 20 3.90 19.58 6.66
CA GLU A 20 4.05 19.66 8.11
C GLU A 20 2.70 19.50 8.83
N VAL A 21 1.68 20.23 8.40
CA VAL A 21 0.33 20.15 8.98
C VAL A 21 -0.32 18.80 8.74
N GLN A 22 -0.22 18.27 7.52
CA GLN A 22 -0.76 16.96 7.18
C GLN A 22 -0.08 15.84 7.99
N ASP A 23 1.24 15.86 8.09
CA ASP A 23 1.99 14.82 8.76
C ASP A 23 1.76 14.84 10.27
N ALA A 24 1.61 16.03 10.87
CA ALA A 24 1.21 16.18 12.25
C ALA A 24 -0.18 15.57 12.50
N LEU A 25 -1.16 15.87 11.65
CA LEU A 25 -2.51 15.33 11.76
C LEU A 25 -2.53 13.81 11.60
N LEU A 26 -1.92 13.27 10.54
CA LEU A 26 -1.92 11.83 10.27
C LEU A 26 -1.14 11.04 11.32
N SER A 27 -0.09 11.63 11.88
CA SER A 27 0.64 11.03 13.01
C SER A 27 -0.23 10.97 14.27
N THR A 28 -0.98 12.02 14.58
CA THR A 28 -1.94 12.03 15.69
C THR A 28 -3.03 10.97 15.49
N GLU A 29 -3.64 10.91 14.31
CA GLU A 29 -4.65 9.88 13.99
C GLU A 29 -4.09 8.46 14.11
N ARG A 30 -2.85 8.23 13.69
CA ARG A 30 -2.16 6.95 13.84
C ARG A 30 -1.97 6.57 15.30
N GLU A 31 -1.55 7.51 16.14
CA GLU A 31 -1.36 7.30 17.58
C GLU A 31 -2.68 7.02 18.29
N GLU A 32 -3.74 7.76 17.98
CA GLU A 32 -5.07 7.55 18.52
C GLU A 32 -5.66 6.17 18.14
N LYS A 33 -5.46 5.72 16.89
CA LYS A 33 -5.87 4.38 16.45
C LYS A 33 -5.03 3.27 17.10
N GLY A 34 -3.83 3.60 17.55
CA GLY A 34 -2.84 2.67 18.08
C GLY A 34 -2.14 1.86 16.98
N VAL A 35 -0.88 1.56 17.21
CA VAL A 35 -0.04 0.75 16.31
C VAL A 35 -0.03 -0.70 16.80
N VAL A 36 -0.14 -1.63 15.86
CA VAL A 36 0.00 -3.08 16.11
C VAL A 36 1.38 -3.51 15.64
N ASP A 37 2.15 -4.12 16.53
CA ASP A 37 3.47 -4.66 16.18
C ASP A 37 3.31 -6.00 15.47
N GLY A 38 3.64 -6.04 14.18
CA GLY A 38 3.54 -7.25 13.37
C GLY A 38 4.44 -8.38 13.85
N ASP A 39 5.62 -8.03 14.38
CA ASP A 39 6.59 -9.02 14.89
C ASP A 39 6.16 -9.65 16.22
N ALA A 40 5.24 -9.01 16.95
CA ALA A 40 4.69 -9.54 18.21
C ALA A 40 3.47 -10.46 18.01
N LEU A 41 2.98 -10.58 16.78
CA LEU A 41 1.81 -11.41 16.48
C LEU A 41 2.17 -12.92 16.48
N PRO A 42 1.29 -13.80 16.97
CA PRO A 42 1.59 -15.22 17.01
C PRO A 42 1.65 -15.82 15.60
N PRO A 43 2.64 -16.68 15.32
CA PRO A 43 2.70 -17.39 14.06
C PRO A 43 1.61 -18.44 13.93
N THR A 44 1.34 -18.86 12.69
CA THR A 44 0.42 -19.99 12.45
C THR A 44 1.05 -21.32 12.89
N ALA A 45 0.21 -22.30 13.20
CA ALA A 45 0.69 -23.62 13.58
C ALA A 45 1.40 -24.37 12.44
N GLY A 46 1.13 -24.00 11.19
CA GLY A 46 1.66 -24.69 10.01
C GLY A 46 3.03 -24.18 9.56
N ASP A 47 3.33 -22.92 9.77
CA ASP A 47 4.62 -22.30 9.39
C ASP A 47 4.93 -21.12 10.33
N PRO A 48 6.07 -21.15 11.05
CA PRO A 48 6.45 -20.08 11.97
C PRO A 48 6.76 -18.73 11.29
N ARG A 49 6.87 -18.69 9.97
CA ARG A 49 7.08 -17.48 9.19
C ARG A 49 5.76 -16.80 8.79
N LEU A 50 4.64 -17.48 8.95
CA LEU A 50 3.33 -17.00 8.55
C LEU A 50 2.52 -16.55 9.77
N VAL A 51 1.99 -15.35 9.69
CA VAL A 51 1.06 -14.78 10.67
C VAL A 51 -0.27 -14.53 9.99
N LEU A 52 -1.36 -14.92 10.62
CA LEU A 52 -2.71 -14.56 10.19
C LEU A 52 -3.28 -13.55 11.20
N TRP A 53 -3.65 -12.37 10.71
CA TRP A 53 -4.20 -11.33 11.54
C TRP A 53 -5.42 -10.68 10.88
N GLN A 54 -6.38 -10.28 11.69
CA GLN A 54 -7.58 -9.60 11.24
C GLN A 54 -7.66 -8.22 11.90
N GLY A 55 -7.66 -7.16 11.09
CA GLY A 55 -7.73 -5.80 11.57
C GLY A 55 -7.45 -4.76 10.48
N ASP A 56 -7.27 -3.53 10.88
CA ASP A 56 -6.90 -2.43 9.98
C ASP A 56 -5.41 -2.48 9.65
N ILE A 57 -5.08 -2.91 8.44
CA ILE A 57 -3.70 -3.07 7.96
C ILE A 57 -2.89 -1.77 8.02
N THR A 58 -3.56 -0.60 8.01
CA THR A 58 -2.88 0.69 8.11
C THR A 58 -2.25 0.94 9.49
N ARG A 59 -2.59 0.12 10.47
CA ARG A 59 -2.05 0.17 11.84
C ARG A 59 -0.86 -0.75 12.07
N LEU A 60 -0.56 -1.66 11.13
CA LEU A 60 0.52 -2.64 11.30
C LEU A 60 1.90 -2.01 11.11
N ARG A 61 2.78 -2.25 12.08
CA ARG A 61 4.21 -2.02 11.96
C ARG A 61 4.86 -3.25 11.36
N ALA A 62 5.46 -3.07 10.19
CA ALA A 62 6.21 -4.08 9.45
C ALA A 62 7.25 -3.39 8.56
N ASP A 63 8.12 -4.14 7.93
CA ASP A 63 9.02 -3.55 6.95
C ASP A 63 8.27 -3.06 5.72
N ALA A 64 7.34 -3.87 5.20
CA ALA A 64 6.52 -3.45 4.08
C ALA A 64 5.07 -3.94 4.18
N ILE A 65 4.16 -3.15 3.61
CA ILE A 65 2.76 -3.53 3.39
C ILE A 65 2.48 -3.49 1.89
N VAL A 66 1.73 -4.48 1.42
CA VAL A 66 1.34 -4.56 0.01
C VAL A 66 0.05 -3.81 -0.21
N ASP A 67 0.07 -2.88 -1.17
CA ASP A 67 -1.10 -2.22 -1.71
C ASP A 67 -1.57 -2.93 -2.98
N ALA A 68 -2.84 -3.36 -2.98
CA ALA A 68 -3.50 -3.91 -4.16
C ALA A 68 -4.06 -2.76 -5.00
N ASP A 69 -3.22 -2.22 -5.84
CA ASP A 69 -3.42 -1.00 -6.61
C ASP A 69 -4.14 -1.23 -7.94
N ASN A 70 -4.57 -0.14 -8.54
CA ASN A 70 -4.96 -0.11 -9.96
C ASN A 70 -3.74 0.14 -10.86
N SER A 71 -3.89 -0.04 -12.16
CA SER A 71 -2.77 0.06 -13.12
C SER A 71 -2.16 1.47 -13.27
N ALA A 72 -2.78 2.50 -12.70
CA ALA A 72 -2.21 3.84 -12.67
C ALA A 72 -1.30 4.07 -11.45
N LEU A 73 -1.39 3.22 -10.41
CA LEU A 73 -0.73 3.32 -9.11
C LEU A 73 -0.94 4.68 -8.40
N LEU A 74 -2.00 5.39 -8.72
CA LEU A 74 -2.26 6.73 -8.18
C LEU A 74 -3.24 6.72 -6.99
N GLY A 75 -3.56 5.55 -6.48
CA GLY A 75 -4.56 5.38 -5.46
C GLY A 75 -5.99 5.45 -5.99
N CYS A 76 -6.95 5.20 -5.13
CA CYS A 76 -8.37 5.26 -5.46
C CYS A 76 -8.89 6.69 -5.35
N PHE A 77 -9.40 7.23 -6.47
CA PHE A 77 -9.98 8.58 -6.51
C PHE A 77 -11.46 8.64 -6.09
N ALA A 78 -12.11 7.50 -5.82
CA ALA A 78 -13.49 7.51 -5.34
C ALA A 78 -13.54 7.99 -3.88
N PRO A 79 -14.27 9.09 -3.57
CA PRO A 79 -14.26 9.67 -2.24
C PRO A 79 -14.69 8.68 -1.16
N CYS A 80 -13.85 8.50 -0.15
CA CYS A 80 -14.10 7.61 0.99
C CYS A 80 -14.44 6.16 0.61
N HIS A 81 -14.00 5.68 -0.54
CA HIS A 81 -14.24 4.31 -0.98
C HIS A 81 -13.66 3.29 0.02
N GLY A 82 -14.37 2.19 0.22
CA GLY A 82 -14.00 1.16 1.20
C GLY A 82 -12.99 0.13 0.70
N CYS A 83 -12.09 0.48 -0.24
CA CYS A 83 -11.01 -0.40 -0.69
C CYS A 83 -9.71 -0.17 0.08
N ILE A 84 -8.83 -1.15 -0.03
CA ILE A 84 -7.53 -1.10 0.65
C ILE A 84 -6.64 0.03 0.14
N ASP A 85 -6.56 0.22 -1.16
CA ASP A 85 -5.83 1.30 -1.83
C ASP A 85 -6.25 2.69 -1.28
N ASN A 86 -7.56 2.95 -1.18
CA ASN A 86 -8.06 4.21 -0.57
C ASN A 86 -7.63 4.36 0.89
N ALA A 87 -7.69 3.28 1.68
CA ALA A 87 -7.31 3.31 3.09
C ALA A 87 -5.80 3.58 3.25
N ILE A 88 -4.98 2.91 2.47
CA ILE A 88 -3.52 3.06 2.46
C ILE A 88 -3.12 4.48 2.07
N HIS A 89 -3.57 4.97 0.91
CA HIS A 89 -3.27 6.32 0.45
C HIS A 89 -3.75 7.41 1.40
N SER A 90 -4.91 7.23 2.03
CA SER A 90 -5.43 8.18 3.02
C SER A 90 -4.58 8.23 4.30
N ALA A 91 -4.08 7.08 4.77
CA ALA A 91 -3.25 7.00 5.96
C ALA A 91 -1.79 7.42 5.72
N ALA A 92 -1.27 7.18 4.53
CA ALA A 92 0.09 7.58 4.15
C ALA A 92 0.24 9.09 3.92
N GLY A 93 -0.81 9.73 3.39
CA GLY A 93 -0.79 11.13 2.98
C GLY A 93 -0.54 11.31 1.48
N LEU A 94 -0.67 12.57 1.03
CA LEU A 94 -0.58 12.91 -0.40
C LEU A 94 0.81 12.68 -1.03
N GLN A 95 1.85 12.56 -0.21
CA GLN A 95 3.21 12.24 -0.66
C GLN A 95 3.26 10.88 -1.37
N LEU A 96 2.49 9.90 -0.90
CA LEU A 96 2.47 8.57 -1.51
C LEU A 96 2.01 8.65 -2.96
N ARG A 97 0.89 9.34 -3.21
CA ARG A 97 0.39 9.56 -4.58
C ARG A 97 1.38 10.32 -5.44
N ALA A 98 2.07 11.32 -4.89
CA ALA A 98 3.08 12.08 -5.60
C ALA A 98 4.26 11.18 -6.01
N ALA A 99 4.77 10.35 -5.11
CA ALA A 99 5.84 9.40 -5.40
C ALA A 99 5.45 8.37 -6.47
N CYS A 100 4.25 7.81 -6.37
CA CYS A 100 3.71 6.89 -7.38
C CYS A 100 3.58 7.58 -8.75
N ALA A 101 3.12 8.84 -8.78
CA ALA A 101 3.00 9.60 -10.02
C ALA A 101 4.37 9.83 -10.70
N GLU A 102 5.44 10.03 -9.94
CA GLU A 102 6.79 10.14 -10.49
C GLU A 102 7.29 8.83 -11.08
N ILE A 103 7.08 7.71 -10.39
CA ILE A 103 7.40 6.38 -10.90
C ILE A 103 6.66 6.12 -12.21
N MET A 104 5.35 6.38 -12.24
CA MET A 104 4.52 6.11 -13.41
C MET A 104 4.84 7.04 -14.58
N ARG A 105 5.20 8.29 -14.31
CA ARG A 105 5.66 9.24 -15.35
C ARG A 105 6.99 8.77 -15.97
N ALA A 106 7.92 8.31 -15.15
CA ALA A 106 9.18 7.75 -15.63
C ALA A 106 8.99 6.45 -16.43
N GLN A 107 8.02 5.63 -16.04
CA GLN A 107 7.69 4.39 -16.73
C GLN A 107 7.00 4.64 -18.09
N GLY A 108 6.12 5.63 -18.19
CA GLY A 108 5.46 6.05 -19.42
C GLY A 108 4.31 5.14 -19.91
N HIS A 109 3.91 4.14 -19.12
CA HIS A 109 2.78 3.25 -19.44
C HIS A 109 2.13 2.71 -18.16
N PRO A 110 0.86 2.23 -18.19
CA PRO A 110 0.21 1.61 -17.04
C PRO A 110 1.00 0.43 -16.48
N GLU A 111 0.94 0.24 -15.17
CA GLU A 111 1.58 -0.91 -14.51
C GLU A 111 0.86 -2.21 -14.91
N PRO A 112 1.57 -3.20 -15.45
CA PRO A 112 0.97 -4.49 -15.78
C PRO A 112 0.72 -5.33 -14.52
N ALA A 113 -0.30 -6.19 -14.58
CA ALA A 113 -0.58 -7.13 -13.50
C ALA A 113 0.62 -8.05 -13.20
N GLY A 114 0.84 -8.32 -11.92
CA GLY A 114 1.88 -9.23 -11.46
C GLY A 114 3.27 -8.60 -11.29
N ARG A 115 3.41 -7.30 -11.45
CA ARG A 115 4.62 -6.53 -11.15
C ARG A 115 4.51 -5.85 -9.80
N ALA A 116 5.65 -5.43 -9.25
CA ALA A 116 5.69 -4.66 -8.00
C ALA A 116 6.57 -3.41 -8.11
N LYS A 117 6.21 -2.37 -7.38
CA LYS A 117 6.98 -1.14 -7.17
C LYS A 117 7.12 -0.89 -5.67
N LEU A 118 8.16 -0.16 -5.29
CA LEU A 118 8.42 0.18 -3.89
C LEU A 118 8.39 1.69 -3.70
N THR A 119 7.72 2.15 -2.65
CA THR A 119 7.79 3.52 -2.15
C THR A 119 7.99 3.53 -0.63
N ARG A 120 8.23 4.70 -0.07
CA ARG A 120 8.10 4.91 1.38
C ARG A 120 6.63 4.84 1.80
N ALA A 121 6.37 4.43 3.04
CA ALA A 121 5.01 4.38 3.60
C ALA A 121 4.58 5.68 4.30
N TYR A 122 5.46 6.69 4.36
CA TYR A 122 5.24 8.04 4.90
C TYR A 122 4.66 8.03 6.33
N ASN A 123 3.42 8.48 6.54
CA ASN A 123 2.82 8.62 7.87
C ASN A 123 2.34 7.29 8.48
N ARG A 124 2.55 6.17 7.81
CA ARG A 124 2.16 4.85 8.31
C ARG A 124 3.22 4.22 9.22
N PRO A 125 2.85 3.26 10.08
CA PRO A 125 3.82 2.54 10.93
C PRO A 125 4.79 1.66 10.15
N ALA A 126 4.40 1.21 8.94
CA ALA A 126 5.28 0.47 8.04
C ALA A 126 6.39 1.37 7.48
N ARG A 127 7.52 0.77 7.09
CA ARG A 127 8.65 1.51 6.49
C ARG A 127 8.43 1.78 5.00
N TYR A 128 7.88 0.79 4.31
CA TYR A 128 7.70 0.81 2.86
C TYR A 128 6.30 0.36 2.45
N GLU A 129 5.94 0.72 1.22
CA GLU A 129 4.76 0.26 0.51
C GLU A 129 5.19 -0.50 -0.73
N LEU A 130 4.63 -1.69 -0.93
CA LEU A 130 4.79 -2.50 -2.13
C LEU A 130 3.52 -2.42 -2.95
N HIS A 131 3.57 -1.70 -4.06
CA HIS A 131 2.44 -1.51 -4.98
C HIS A 131 2.40 -2.64 -6.00
N THR A 132 1.28 -3.32 -6.14
CA THR A 132 1.10 -4.37 -7.14
C THR A 132 -0.31 -4.34 -7.73
N VAL A 133 -0.42 -4.68 -9.01
CA VAL A 133 -1.69 -4.73 -9.71
C VAL A 133 -2.12 -6.19 -9.85
N GLY A 134 -3.23 -6.53 -9.20
CA GLY A 134 -3.82 -7.85 -9.30
C GLY A 134 -4.57 -8.07 -10.63
N PRO A 135 -4.96 -9.32 -10.93
CA PRO A 135 -5.80 -9.62 -12.09
C PRO A 135 -7.20 -9.03 -11.94
N ILE A 136 -7.75 -8.57 -13.07
CA ILE A 136 -9.18 -8.21 -13.14
C ILE A 136 -9.95 -9.48 -13.52
N VAL A 137 -10.53 -10.12 -12.52
CA VAL A 137 -11.29 -11.36 -12.69
C VAL A 137 -12.67 -11.06 -13.25
N GLY A 138 -13.00 -11.68 -14.39
CA GLY A 138 -14.32 -11.60 -14.96
C GLY A 138 -15.32 -12.54 -14.25
N ARG A 139 -16.24 -13.15 -15.03
CA ARG A 139 -17.25 -14.06 -14.47
C ARG A 139 -16.65 -15.33 -13.83
N TRP A 140 -15.51 -15.79 -14.33
CA TRP A 140 -14.83 -17.01 -13.90
C TRP A 140 -13.34 -16.77 -13.77
N VAL A 141 -12.73 -17.36 -12.72
CA VAL A 141 -11.29 -17.34 -12.53
C VAL A 141 -10.60 -18.21 -13.58
N THR A 142 -9.71 -17.61 -14.35
CA THR A 142 -8.94 -18.28 -15.41
C THR A 142 -7.54 -18.69 -14.93
N TRP A 143 -6.83 -19.50 -15.72
CA TRP A 143 -5.42 -19.80 -15.51
C TRP A 143 -4.52 -18.54 -15.58
N LYS A 144 -4.90 -17.58 -16.42
CA LYS A 144 -4.21 -16.29 -16.50
C LYS A 144 -4.32 -15.55 -15.18
N ASP A 145 -5.53 -15.43 -14.62
CA ASP A 145 -5.77 -14.72 -13.36
C ASP A 145 -4.96 -15.35 -12.20
N ARG A 146 -4.93 -16.67 -12.13
CA ARG A 146 -4.13 -17.40 -11.12
C ARG A 146 -2.64 -17.13 -11.26
N ARG A 147 -2.13 -17.10 -12.50
CA ARG A 147 -0.71 -16.78 -12.75
C ARG A 147 -0.37 -15.35 -12.41
N GLU A 148 -1.23 -14.39 -12.75
CA GLU A 148 -1.05 -12.97 -12.44
C GLU A 148 -1.07 -12.74 -10.93
N LEU A 149 -2.02 -13.32 -10.21
CA LEU A 149 -2.05 -13.24 -8.74
C LEU A 149 -0.79 -13.85 -8.11
N ALA A 150 -0.38 -15.03 -8.54
CA ALA A 150 0.86 -15.64 -8.06
C ALA A 150 2.11 -14.81 -8.43
N ALA A 151 2.08 -14.07 -9.54
CA ALA A 151 3.15 -13.16 -9.92
C ALA A 151 3.20 -11.94 -8.99
N CYS A 152 2.04 -11.39 -8.53
CA CYS A 152 2.00 -10.31 -7.55
C CYS A 152 2.76 -10.70 -6.27
N TYR A 153 2.44 -11.85 -5.69
CA TYR A 153 3.14 -12.34 -4.50
C TYR A 153 4.65 -12.50 -4.73
N ARG A 154 5.03 -13.15 -5.83
CA ARG A 154 6.47 -13.37 -6.16
C ARG A 154 7.20 -12.05 -6.37
N SER A 155 6.63 -11.12 -7.10
CA SER A 155 7.26 -9.83 -7.38
C SER A 155 7.41 -8.99 -6.11
N CYS A 156 6.40 -8.96 -5.24
CA CYS A 156 6.48 -8.27 -3.95
C CYS A 156 7.57 -8.90 -3.06
N LEU A 157 7.61 -10.23 -2.95
CA LEU A 157 8.62 -10.92 -2.13
C LEU A 157 10.03 -10.78 -2.70
N ALA A 158 10.19 -10.82 -4.03
CA ALA A 158 11.48 -10.60 -4.68
C ALA A 158 11.99 -9.17 -4.41
N LEU A 159 11.13 -8.17 -4.60
CA LEU A 159 11.48 -6.77 -4.36
C LEU A 159 11.77 -6.51 -2.86
N ALA A 160 11.03 -7.14 -1.96
CA ALA A 160 11.31 -7.09 -0.53
C ALA A 160 12.70 -7.68 -0.21
N ALA A 161 13.06 -8.80 -0.80
CA ALA A 161 14.38 -9.42 -0.62
C ALA A 161 15.50 -8.55 -1.18
N GLU A 162 15.33 -7.91 -2.34
CA GLU A 162 16.28 -6.95 -2.93
C GLU A 162 16.57 -5.75 -2.02
N HIS A 163 15.61 -5.39 -1.16
CA HIS A 163 15.71 -4.28 -0.21
C HIS A 163 15.95 -4.71 1.25
N ASP A 164 16.33 -5.98 1.49
CA ASP A 164 16.57 -6.54 2.83
C ASP A 164 15.39 -6.39 3.79
N LEU A 165 14.16 -6.43 3.28
CA LEU A 165 12.94 -6.36 4.09
C LEU A 165 12.61 -7.75 4.64
N ARG A 166 12.35 -7.85 5.93
CA ARG A 166 12.15 -9.11 6.65
C ARG A 166 10.69 -9.45 6.91
N SER A 167 9.83 -8.45 6.97
CA SER A 167 8.40 -8.61 7.19
C SER A 167 7.60 -7.93 6.07
N VAL A 168 6.69 -8.70 5.46
CA VAL A 168 5.81 -8.23 4.38
C VAL A 168 4.38 -8.62 4.71
N VAL A 169 3.48 -7.64 4.68
CA VAL A 169 2.07 -7.83 4.97
C VAL A 169 1.26 -7.74 3.68
N PHE A 170 0.48 -8.76 3.41
CA PHE A 170 -0.47 -8.80 2.30
C PHE A 170 -1.89 -8.58 2.81
N CYS A 171 -2.72 -7.88 1.99
CA CYS A 171 -4.15 -7.70 2.23
C CYS A 171 -4.99 -8.84 1.63
#